data_ff3e84f3062bc7d65836a892d3ea0031
#
_entry.id   ff3e84f3062bc7d65836a892d3ea0031
#
_cell.length_a   1.000
_cell.length_b   1.000
_cell.length_c   1.000
_cell.angle_alpha   90.00
_cell.angle_beta   90.00
_cell.angle_gamma   90.00
#
_symmetry.space_group_name_H-M   'P 1'
#
loop_
_entity.id
_entity.type
_entity.pdbx_description
1 polymer ?
#
loop_
_entity_poly.entity_id
_entity_poly.type
_entity_poly.pdbx_seq_one_letter_code
_entity_poly.pdbx_strand_id
1 'polypeptide(L)'
;MLEDMSKDALFYNYYAQWIEVYKKDAIREATMAKYRMTQKWVEKLAPELKVCELTRTAYQKILNDYAKEHERQTTLDFHHQLKGAVMDAVDEGLIERDPTRKAIIKGKTPREKKIKYLNQFELHTLIADLDIKEEPNWDWFILLVAKTGMRFSEALAITPKDFDFGRQTLSISKTWDYKGCLLYTSPSPRDGATS
;
A
#
# COMPACT_ATOMS: atom_id res chain seq x y z
N MET A 1 24.09 -4.04 -16.60
CA MET A 1 25.26 -3.43 -15.97
C MET A 1 24.71 -2.57 -14.85
N LEU A 2 24.94 -2.96 -13.59
CA LEU A 2 24.58 -2.14 -12.43
C LEU A 2 25.58 -0.98 -12.45
N GLU A 3 25.13 0.17 -12.93
CA GLU A 3 25.92 1.39 -12.79
C GLU A 3 26.11 1.66 -11.30
N ASP A 4 27.34 1.95 -10.97
CA ASP A 4 27.93 2.13 -9.67
C ASP A 4 27.01 2.88 -8.70
N MET A 5 26.55 2.22 -7.63
CA MET A 5 25.87 2.88 -6.51
C MET A 5 26.90 3.75 -5.78
N SER A 6 27.30 4.84 -6.42
CA SER A 6 28.35 5.73 -5.93
C SER A 6 27.80 6.83 -5.03
N LYS A 7 28.67 7.36 -4.17
CA LYS A 7 28.35 8.53 -3.31
C LYS A 7 27.87 9.75 -4.11
N ASP A 8 28.35 9.88 -5.35
CA ASP A 8 28.03 10.98 -6.26
C ASP A 8 26.79 10.75 -7.11
N ALA A 9 26.14 9.57 -7.02
CA ALA A 9 24.91 9.30 -7.72
C ALA A 9 23.78 10.23 -7.25
N LEU A 10 22.88 10.60 -8.14
CA LEU A 10 21.68 11.33 -7.79
C LEU A 10 20.75 10.43 -6.94
N PHE A 11 20.24 10.96 -5.85
CA PHE A 11 19.47 10.20 -4.87
C PHE A 11 18.26 9.48 -5.48
N TYR A 12 17.54 10.08 -6.43
CA TYR A 12 16.42 9.41 -7.09
C TYR A 12 16.85 8.24 -7.97
N ASN A 13 18.06 8.29 -8.58
CA ASN A 13 18.64 7.18 -9.35
C ASN A 13 19.09 6.05 -8.43
N TYR A 14 19.79 6.37 -7.35
CA TYR A 14 20.11 5.40 -6.30
C TYR A 14 18.86 4.68 -5.80
N TYR A 15 17.81 5.44 -5.49
CA TYR A 15 16.55 4.88 -5.01
C TYR A 15 15.88 3.98 -6.05
N ALA A 16 15.91 4.34 -7.34
CA ALA A 16 15.41 3.51 -8.42
C ALA A 16 16.16 2.18 -8.53
N GLN A 17 17.50 2.21 -8.46
CA GLN A 17 18.33 0.99 -8.46
C GLN A 17 18.08 0.14 -7.23
N TRP A 18 17.96 0.74 -6.05
CA TRP A 18 17.63 0.05 -4.82
C TRP A 18 16.28 -0.69 -4.92
N ILE A 19 15.26 -0.08 -5.53
CA ILE A 19 13.97 -0.74 -5.77
C ILE A 19 14.15 -1.98 -6.66
N GLU A 20 14.90 -1.87 -7.74
CA GLU A 20 15.12 -3.00 -8.67
C GLU A 20 15.89 -4.14 -7.99
N VAL A 21 16.86 -3.84 -7.13
CA VAL A 21 17.67 -4.85 -6.45
C VAL A 21 16.91 -5.51 -5.30
N TYR A 22 16.26 -4.73 -4.44
CA TYR A 22 15.73 -5.24 -3.17
C TYR A 22 14.21 -5.47 -3.16
N LYS A 23 13.46 -4.89 -4.12
CA LYS A 23 11.98 -4.97 -4.11
C LYS A 23 11.40 -5.73 -5.28
N LYS A 24 12.08 -5.75 -6.43
CA LYS A 24 11.63 -6.48 -7.61
C LYS A 24 11.46 -7.96 -7.27
N ASP A 25 10.36 -8.53 -7.72
CA ASP A 25 9.96 -9.93 -7.50
C ASP A 25 9.79 -10.36 -6.02
N ALA A 26 10.17 -9.49 -5.07
CA ALA A 26 10.00 -9.74 -3.64
C ALA A 26 8.66 -9.20 -3.07
N ILE A 27 8.01 -8.27 -3.78
CA ILE A 27 6.78 -7.61 -3.34
C ILE A 27 5.72 -7.62 -4.44
N ARG A 28 4.44 -7.49 -4.03
CA ARG A 28 3.32 -7.42 -4.99
C ARG A 28 3.42 -6.16 -5.85
N GLU A 29 2.94 -6.24 -7.11
CA GLU A 29 2.97 -5.12 -8.07
C GLU A 29 2.28 -3.85 -7.52
N ALA A 30 1.17 -4.00 -6.79
CA ALA A 30 0.50 -2.87 -6.14
C ALA A 30 1.40 -2.14 -5.12
N THR A 31 2.31 -2.85 -4.46
CA THR A 31 3.30 -2.26 -3.56
C THR A 31 4.46 -1.66 -4.36
N MET A 32 4.92 -2.35 -5.40
CA MET A 32 5.94 -1.85 -6.31
C MET A 32 5.53 -0.52 -6.94
N ALA A 33 4.27 -0.38 -7.37
CA ALA A 33 3.74 0.88 -7.91
C ALA A 33 3.87 2.06 -6.92
N LYS A 34 3.74 1.82 -5.61
CA LYS A 34 3.95 2.84 -4.58
C LYS A 34 5.42 3.27 -4.49
N TYR A 35 6.35 2.31 -4.55
CA TYR A 35 7.79 2.61 -4.56
C TYR A 35 8.19 3.42 -5.80
N ARG A 36 7.68 3.04 -6.99
CA ARG A 36 7.90 3.80 -8.22
C ARG A 36 7.30 5.22 -8.16
N MET A 37 6.15 5.39 -7.51
CA MET A 37 5.57 6.71 -7.27
C MET A 37 6.46 7.55 -6.33
N THR A 38 6.98 6.95 -5.27
CA THR A 38 7.92 7.59 -4.35
C THR A 38 9.18 8.05 -5.08
N GLN A 39 9.75 7.23 -5.95
CA GLN A 39 10.90 7.59 -6.79
C GLN A 39 10.62 8.84 -7.64
N LYS A 40 9.48 8.88 -8.33
CA LYS A 40 9.07 10.05 -9.13
C LYS A 40 8.92 11.32 -8.30
N TRP A 41 8.44 11.20 -7.06
CA TRP A 41 8.35 12.34 -6.16
C TRP A 41 9.72 12.81 -5.69
N VAL A 42 10.65 11.90 -5.41
CA VAL A 42 12.04 12.27 -5.05
C VAL A 42 12.69 13.02 -6.22
N GLU A 43 12.57 12.51 -7.44
CA GLU A 43 13.05 13.16 -8.65
C GLU A 43 12.47 14.57 -8.83
N LYS A 44 11.16 14.75 -8.64
CA LYS A 44 10.48 16.05 -8.71
C LYS A 44 10.95 17.03 -7.63
N LEU A 45 11.14 16.57 -6.40
CA LEU A 45 11.41 17.44 -5.25
C LEU A 45 12.91 17.73 -5.04
N ALA A 46 13.78 16.85 -5.51
CA ALA A 46 15.21 16.94 -5.30
C ALA A 46 16.02 16.37 -6.52
N PRO A 47 15.83 16.94 -7.72
CA PRO A 47 16.40 16.37 -8.95
C PRO A 47 17.94 16.37 -8.99
N GLU A 48 18.59 17.29 -8.28
CA GLU A 48 20.04 17.44 -8.29
C GLU A 48 20.72 16.92 -7.02
N LEU A 49 19.96 16.40 -6.06
CA LEU A 49 20.48 15.95 -4.79
C LEU A 49 21.28 14.65 -4.94
N LYS A 50 22.54 14.69 -4.58
CA LYS A 50 23.42 13.51 -4.52
C LYS A 50 23.21 12.72 -3.23
N VAL A 51 23.53 11.42 -3.27
CA VAL A 51 23.42 10.53 -2.10
C VAL A 51 24.28 11.03 -0.94
N CYS A 52 25.53 11.42 -1.19
CA CYS A 52 26.44 11.94 -0.16
C CYS A 52 25.97 13.28 0.46
N GLU A 53 25.14 14.04 -0.23
CA GLU A 53 24.60 15.33 0.21
C GLU A 53 23.29 15.18 1.00
N LEU A 54 22.76 13.95 1.15
CA LEU A 54 21.53 13.68 1.85
C LEU A 54 21.72 13.87 3.36
N THR A 55 21.84 15.12 3.76
CA THR A 55 21.89 15.52 5.16
C THR A 55 20.51 15.45 5.81
N ARG A 56 20.46 15.48 7.14
CA ARG A 56 19.21 15.56 7.90
C ARG A 56 18.32 16.73 7.48
N THR A 57 18.92 17.88 7.19
CA THR A 57 18.19 19.07 6.72
C THR A 57 17.64 18.87 5.31
N ALA A 58 18.44 18.30 4.39
CA ALA A 58 18.01 18.00 3.03
C ALA A 58 16.84 16.98 3.03
N TYR A 59 16.96 15.91 3.82
CA TYR A 59 15.90 14.92 3.98
C TYR A 59 14.60 15.54 4.54
N GLN A 60 14.72 16.35 5.60
CA GLN A 60 13.57 17.04 6.19
C GLN A 60 12.92 18.02 5.20
N LYS A 61 13.70 18.68 4.34
CA LYS A 61 13.17 19.55 3.27
C LYS A 61 12.32 18.76 2.28
N ILE A 62 12.80 17.61 1.82
CA ILE A 62 12.03 16.73 0.93
C ILE A 62 10.69 16.36 1.58
N LEU A 63 10.69 15.94 2.84
CA LEU A 63 9.46 15.61 3.57
C LEU A 63 8.52 16.82 3.71
N ASN A 64 9.05 17.99 4.00
CA ASN A 64 8.26 19.21 4.14
C ASN A 64 7.63 19.64 2.81
N ASP A 65 8.38 19.52 1.70
CA ASP A 65 7.88 19.89 0.38
C ASP A 65 6.82 18.89 -0.09
N TYR A 66 7.00 17.60 0.15
CA TYR A 66 5.98 16.58 -0.09
C TYR A 66 4.70 16.83 0.73
N ALA A 67 4.85 17.21 1.99
CA ALA A 67 3.76 17.49 2.94
C ALA A 67 2.88 18.67 2.53
N LYS A 68 3.36 19.59 1.68
CA LYS A 68 2.55 20.71 1.15
C LYS A 68 1.38 20.25 0.30
N GLU A 69 1.52 19.13 -0.37
CA GLU A 69 0.51 18.58 -1.27
C GLU A 69 -0.27 17.39 -0.65
N HIS A 70 0.25 16.77 0.42
CA HIS A 70 -0.26 15.52 0.96
C HIS A 70 -0.69 15.61 2.44
N GLU A 71 -1.56 14.70 2.85
CA GLU A 71 -1.95 14.52 4.25
C GLU A 71 -0.80 13.89 5.05
N ARG A 72 -0.83 14.11 6.38
CA ARG A 72 0.21 13.62 7.30
C ARG A 72 0.45 12.11 7.18
N GLN A 73 -0.61 11.28 7.02
CA GLN A 73 -0.48 9.84 6.89
C GLN A 73 0.26 9.48 5.59
N THR A 74 -0.09 10.11 4.47
CA THR A 74 0.58 9.89 3.19
C THR A 74 2.06 10.29 3.23
N THR A 75 2.37 11.38 3.95
CA THR A 75 3.77 11.81 4.17
C THR A 75 4.53 10.82 5.06
N LEU A 76 3.87 10.22 6.04
CA LEU A 76 4.45 9.15 6.87
C LEU A 76 4.77 7.90 6.04
N ASP A 77 3.85 7.50 5.17
CA ASP A 77 4.06 6.35 4.28
C ASP A 77 5.22 6.61 3.29
N PHE A 78 5.31 7.84 2.74
CA PHE A 78 6.43 8.27 1.92
C PHE A 78 7.77 8.20 2.68
N HIS A 79 7.80 8.69 3.93
CA HIS A 79 8.98 8.56 4.80
C HIS A 79 9.39 7.10 5.01
N HIS A 80 8.42 6.20 5.31
CA HIS A 80 8.72 4.79 5.54
C HIS A 80 9.29 4.10 4.28
N GLN A 81 8.80 4.47 3.10
CA GLN A 81 9.31 3.92 1.84
C GLN A 81 10.74 4.38 1.55
N LEU A 82 11.07 5.63 1.84
CA LEU A 82 12.42 6.16 1.65
C LEU A 82 13.40 5.62 2.68
N LYS A 83 12.95 5.45 3.93
CA LYS A 83 13.81 5.10 5.05
C LYS A 83 14.60 3.82 4.81
N GLY A 84 14.02 2.80 4.20
CA GLY A 84 14.73 1.55 3.91
C GLY A 84 15.98 1.78 3.05
N ALA A 85 15.80 2.43 1.90
CA ALA A 85 16.91 2.74 0.99
C ALA A 85 17.97 3.65 1.62
N VAL A 86 17.53 4.61 2.44
CA VAL A 86 18.45 5.53 3.13
C VAL A 86 19.26 4.80 4.19
N MET A 87 18.66 3.86 4.92
CA MET A 87 19.38 3.06 5.92
C MET A 87 20.42 2.15 5.26
N ASP A 88 20.07 1.50 4.15
CA ASP A 88 21.00 0.69 3.38
C ASP A 88 22.17 1.55 2.85
N ALA A 89 21.89 2.78 2.38
CA ALA A 89 22.94 3.73 1.97
C ALA A 89 23.88 4.15 3.12
N VAL A 90 23.38 4.22 4.34
CA VAL A 90 24.20 4.48 5.53
C VAL A 90 25.07 3.26 5.85
N ASP A 91 24.49 2.07 5.81
CA ASP A 91 25.19 0.81 6.12
C ASP A 91 26.28 0.51 5.07
N GLU A 92 26.06 0.88 3.81
CA GLU A 92 27.06 0.82 2.72
C GLU A 92 28.09 1.97 2.77
N GLY A 93 27.95 2.90 3.71
CA GLY A 93 28.88 4.03 3.88
C GLY A 93 28.77 5.11 2.80
N LEU A 94 27.67 5.12 2.00
CA LEU A 94 27.39 6.17 1.01
C LEU A 94 26.94 7.46 1.69
N ILE A 95 26.24 7.33 2.82
CA ILE A 95 25.79 8.43 3.68
C ILE A 95 26.48 8.28 5.04
N GLU A 96 27.10 9.35 5.53
CA GLU A 96 27.91 9.31 6.77
C GLU A 96 27.06 9.07 8.03
N ARG A 97 25.86 9.64 8.07
CA ARG A 97 24.96 9.58 9.25
C ARG A 97 23.50 9.47 8.81
N ASP A 98 22.73 8.66 9.52
CA ASP A 98 21.29 8.49 9.26
C ASP A 98 20.53 9.84 9.27
N PRO A 99 20.08 10.32 8.10
CA PRO A 99 19.33 11.58 7.99
C PRO A 99 17.85 11.41 8.37
N THR A 100 17.37 10.19 8.48
CA THR A 100 15.95 9.90 8.78
C THR A 100 15.63 9.97 10.26
N ARG A 101 16.67 9.94 11.11
CA ARG A 101 16.54 9.95 12.57
C ARG A 101 15.85 11.22 13.06
N LYS A 102 14.77 11.05 13.83
CA LYS A 102 13.94 12.15 14.36
C LYS A 102 13.33 13.05 13.26
N ALA A 103 13.02 12.47 12.09
CA ALA A 103 12.29 13.20 11.06
C ALA A 103 10.91 13.65 11.57
N ILE A 104 10.53 14.89 11.27
CA ILE A 104 9.24 15.47 11.66
C ILE A 104 8.27 15.30 10.51
N ILE A 105 7.21 14.55 10.74
CA ILE A 105 6.18 14.30 9.74
C ILE A 105 5.09 15.36 9.84
N LYS A 106 5.02 16.21 8.81
CA LYS A 106 3.97 17.20 8.60
C LYS A 106 2.98 16.71 7.54
N GLY A 107 1.96 17.48 7.27
CA GLY A 107 0.99 17.22 6.19
C GLY A 107 -0.21 18.12 6.32
N LYS A 108 -1.04 18.15 5.27
CA LYS A 108 -2.33 18.85 5.29
C LYS A 108 -3.23 18.24 6.37
N THR A 109 -4.11 19.06 6.90
CA THR A 109 -5.19 18.60 7.78
C THR A 109 -6.01 17.55 7.03
N PRO A 110 -6.27 16.38 7.63
CA PRO A 110 -7.11 15.37 7.00
C PRO A 110 -8.46 15.97 6.62
N ARG A 111 -8.97 15.62 5.45
CA ARG A 111 -10.36 15.91 5.11
C ARG A 111 -11.27 15.25 6.14
N GLU A 112 -12.44 15.83 6.37
CA GLU A 112 -13.43 15.22 7.26
C GLU A 112 -13.58 13.73 6.93
N LYS A 113 -13.40 12.91 7.95
CA LYS A 113 -13.55 11.45 7.79
C LYS A 113 -15.02 11.17 7.53
N LYS A 114 -15.38 10.95 6.26
CA LYS A 114 -16.69 10.38 5.95
C LYS A 114 -16.85 9.05 6.68
N ILE A 115 -17.98 8.85 7.30
CA ILE A 115 -18.38 7.56 7.88
C ILE A 115 -18.34 6.53 6.75
N LYS A 116 -17.58 5.46 6.95
CA LYS A 116 -17.35 4.39 5.95
C LYS A 116 -17.96 3.06 6.39
N TYR A 117 -18.87 3.10 7.33
CA TYR A 117 -19.57 1.92 7.83
C TYR A 117 -21.06 2.24 7.98
N LEU A 118 -21.86 1.21 7.89
CA LEU A 118 -23.27 1.26 8.22
C LEU A 118 -23.44 0.87 9.68
N ASN A 119 -24.33 1.55 10.40
CA ASN A 119 -24.77 1.05 11.68
C ASN A 119 -25.72 -0.15 11.49
N GLN A 120 -26.08 -0.82 12.57
CA GLN A 120 -26.89 -2.04 12.50
C GLN A 120 -28.27 -1.80 11.88
N PHE A 121 -28.88 -0.66 12.18
CA PHE A 121 -30.19 -0.29 11.61
C PHE A 121 -30.09 -0.04 10.11
N GLU A 122 -29.10 0.74 9.69
CA GLU A 122 -28.85 1.03 8.26
C GLU A 122 -28.53 -0.24 7.48
N LEU A 123 -27.77 -1.17 8.07
CA LEU A 123 -27.45 -2.45 7.45
C LEU A 123 -28.71 -3.32 7.30
N HIS A 124 -29.58 -3.39 8.32
CA HIS A 124 -30.84 -4.13 8.21
C HIS A 124 -31.77 -3.53 7.19
N THR A 125 -31.89 -2.20 7.14
CA THR A 125 -32.69 -1.50 6.12
C THR A 125 -32.17 -1.80 4.72
N LEU A 126 -30.85 -1.69 4.51
CA LEU A 126 -30.23 -2.04 3.22
C LEU A 126 -30.57 -3.48 2.80
N ILE A 127 -30.42 -4.45 3.72
CA ILE A 127 -30.71 -5.86 3.40
C ILE A 127 -32.19 -6.09 3.08
N ALA A 128 -33.10 -5.37 3.74
CA ALA A 128 -34.54 -5.48 3.50
C ALA A 128 -34.96 -4.91 2.15
N ASP A 129 -34.22 -3.93 1.64
CA ASP A 129 -34.51 -3.28 0.34
C ASP A 129 -33.89 -4.00 -0.86
N LEU A 130 -33.12 -5.08 -0.65
CA LEU A 130 -32.51 -5.84 -1.75
C LEU A 130 -33.59 -6.60 -2.55
N ASP A 131 -33.53 -6.46 -3.87
CA ASP A 131 -34.39 -7.21 -4.81
C ASP A 131 -33.66 -8.49 -5.29
N ILE A 132 -33.76 -9.53 -4.47
CA ILE A 132 -33.12 -10.82 -4.73
C ILE A 132 -33.91 -11.59 -5.79
N LYS A 133 -33.39 -11.61 -7.01
CA LYS A 133 -33.96 -12.33 -8.15
C LYS A 133 -33.34 -13.72 -8.33
N GLU A 134 -33.91 -14.57 -9.17
CA GLU A 134 -33.36 -15.88 -9.53
C GLU A 134 -31.99 -15.74 -10.21
N GLU A 135 -31.84 -14.72 -11.07
CA GLU A 135 -30.55 -14.43 -11.71
C GLU A 135 -29.65 -13.62 -10.81
N PRO A 136 -28.33 -13.98 -10.70
CA PRO A 136 -27.36 -13.25 -9.91
C PRO A 136 -27.23 -11.80 -10.39
N ASN A 137 -27.40 -10.85 -9.46
CA ASN A 137 -27.28 -9.42 -9.66
C ASN A 137 -26.43 -8.78 -8.56
N TRP A 138 -26.30 -7.46 -8.56
CA TRP A 138 -25.54 -6.75 -7.53
C TRP A 138 -26.15 -6.89 -6.13
N ASP A 139 -27.45 -7.14 -6.01
CA ASP A 139 -28.10 -7.33 -4.72
C ASP A 139 -27.64 -8.63 -4.04
N TRP A 140 -27.44 -9.70 -4.81
CA TRP A 140 -26.80 -10.91 -4.33
C TRP A 140 -25.38 -10.67 -3.82
N PHE A 141 -24.60 -9.86 -4.52
CA PHE A 141 -23.24 -9.51 -4.11
C PHE A 141 -23.24 -8.70 -2.81
N ILE A 142 -24.14 -7.71 -2.70
CA ILE A 142 -24.32 -6.89 -1.49
C ILE A 142 -24.76 -7.79 -0.31
N LEU A 143 -25.72 -8.68 -0.52
CA LEU A 143 -26.16 -9.63 0.49
C LEU A 143 -25.03 -10.52 0.97
N LEU A 144 -24.24 -11.06 0.05
CA LEU A 144 -23.08 -11.90 0.36
C LEU A 144 -22.08 -11.16 1.27
N VAL A 145 -21.70 -9.95 0.87
CA VAL A 145 -20.75 -9.12 1.64
C VAL A 145 -21.33 -8.74 3.01
N ALA A 146 -22.61 -8.34 3.06
CA ALA A 146 -23.29 -7.97 4.30
C ALA A 146 -23.38 -9.13 5.32
N LYS A 147 -23.61 -10.36 4.83
CA LYS A 147 -23.74 -11.56 5.67
C LYS A 147 -22.41 -12.14 6.10
N THR A 148 -21.37 -12.01 5.30
CA THR A 148 -20.07 -12.68 5.55
C THR A 148 -18.99 -11.74 6.08
N GLY A 149 -19.12 -10.44 5.87
CA GLY A 149 -18.10 -9.45 6.23
C GLY A 149 -16.83 -9.55 5.39
N MET A 150 -16.87 -10.20 4.23
CA MET A 150 -15.75 -10.28 3.31
C MET A 150 -15.32 -8.91 2.80
N ARG A 151 -14.04 -8.78 2.47
CA ARG A 151 -13.57 -7.63 1.70
C ARG A 151 -14.12 -7.67 0.28
N PHE A 152 -14.36 -6.50 -0.32
CA PHE A 152 -14.86 -6.39 -1.70
C PHE A 152 -14.08 -7.27 -2.70
N SER A 153 -12.77 -7.24 -2.64
CA SER A 153 -11.90 -8.01 -3.52
C SER A 153 -11.90 -9.53 -3.25
N GLU A 154 -12.19 -9.95 -2.02
CA GLU A 154 -12.41 -11.35 -1.66
C GLU A 154 -13.75 -11.84 -2.21
N ALA A 155 -14.81 -11.05 -2.04
CA ALA A 155 -16.13 -11.37 -2.57
C ALA A 155 -16.15 -11.47 -4.10
N LEU A 156 -15.38 -10.62 -4.81
CA LEU A 156 -15.23 -10.74 -6.27
C LEU A 156 -14.51 -12.02 -6.73
N ALA A 157 -13.71 -12.63 -5.85
CA ALA A 157 -12.97 -13.85 -6.17
C ALA A 157 -13.74 -15.14 -5.86
N ILE A 158 -14.90 -15.05 -5.19
CA ILE A 158 -15.70 -16.21 -4.79
C ILE A 158 -16.26 -16.93 -6.02
N THR A 159 -16.21 -18.25 -5.96
CA THR A 159 -16.77 -19.17 -6.97
C THR A 159 -17.65 -20.21 -6.31
N PRO A 160 -18.54 -20.89 -7.03
CA PRO A 160 -19.36 -21.98 -6.46
C PRO A 160 -18.56 -23.06 -5.74
N LYS A 161 -17.30 -23.29 -6.12
CA LYS A 161 -16.40 -24.28 -5.51
C LYS A 161 -15.95 -23.90 -4.09
N ASP A 162 -16.11 -22.65 -3.70
CA ASP A 162 -15.71 -22.17 -2.39
C ASP A 162 -16.78 -22.40 -1.33
N PHE A 163 -18.00 -22.83 -1.74
CA PHE A 163 -19.11 -23.17 -0.86
C PHE A 163 -19.13 -24.66 -0.59
N ASP A 164 -19.08 -25.04 0.70
CA ASP A 164 -19.39 -26.41 1.16
C ASP A 164 -20.75 -26.40 1.85
N PHE A 165 -21.79 -26.71 1.11
CA PHE A 165 -23.16 -26.74 1.62
C PHE A 165 -23.40 -27.86 2.64
N GLY A 166 -22.64 -28.97 2.53
CA GLY A 166 -22.73 -30.08 3.48
C GLY A 166 -22.20 -29.70 4.87
N ARG A 167 -21.12 -28.93 4.92
CA ARG A 167 -20.53 -28.43 6.16
C ARG A 167 -20.99 -27.02 6.53
N GLN A 168 -21.79 -26.39 5.69
CA GLN A 168 -22.25 -25.02 5.86
C GLN A 168 -21.09 -24.02 6.02
N THR A 169 -20.02 -24.21 5.24
CA THR A 169 -18.82 -23.38 5.31
C THR A 169 -18.51 -22.70 3.97
N LEU A 170 -17.87 -21.54 4.05
CA LEU A 170 -17.38 -20.78 2.92
C LEU A 170 -15.87 -20.56 3.05
N SER A 171 -15.11 -21.02 2.07
CA SER A 171 -13.65 -20.83 2.03
C SER A 171 -13.28 -19.50 1.38
N ILE A 172 -12.58 -18.63 2.12
CA ILE A 172 -12.12 -17.32 1.65
C ILE A 172 -10.60 -17.35 1.55
N SER A 173 -10.08 -17.87 0.44
CA SER A 173 -8.63 -18.04 0.22
C SER A 173 -8.11 -17.25 -0.99
N LYS A 174 -8.96 -16.48 -1.66
CA LYS A 174 -8.65 -15.79 -2.91
C LYS A 174 -9.02 -14.32 -2.86
N THR A 175 -8.32 -13.52 -3.64
CA THR A 175 -8.57 -12.09 -3.77
C THR A 175 -8.46 -11.69 -5.25
N TRP A 176 -9.45 -10.99 -5.76
CA TRP A 176 -9.45 -10.46 -7.12
C TRP A 176 -8.88 -9.04 -7.13
N ASP A 177 -7.79 -8.83 -7.89
CA ASP A 177 -7.32 -7.49 -8.20
C ASP A 177 -8.07 -6.95 -9.42
N TYR A 178 -9.11 -6.16 -9.15
CA TYR A 178 -9.95 -5.57 -10.18
C TYR A 178 -9.25 -4.45 -10.99
N LYS A 179 -8.08 -3.98 -10.57
CA LYS A 179 -7.26 -3.01 -11.31
C LYS A 179 -6.32 -3.69 -12.29
N GLY A 180 -5.68 -4.77 -11.86
CA GLY A 180 -4.77 -5.57 -12.68
C GLY A 180 -5.42 -6.77 -13.34
N CYS A 181 -6.72 -7.03 -13.10
CA CYS A 181 -7.44 -8.23 -13.55
C CYS A 181 -6.72 -9.55 -13.20
N LEU A 182 -6.10 -9.60 -12.02
CA LEU A 182 -5.33 -10.75 -11.54
C LEU A 182 -6.01 -11.41 -10.34
N LEU A 183 -6.02 -12.74 -10.35
CA LEU A 183 -6.48 -13.52 -9.21
C LEU A 183 -5.27 -13.89 -8.34
N TYR A 184 -5.28 -13.47 -7.09
CA TYR A 184 -4.29 -13.87 -6.10
C TYR A 184 -4.88 -14.91 -5.15
N THR A 185 -4.20 -16.04 -5.00
CA THR A 185 -4.41 -16.94 -3.86
C THR A 185 -3.55 -16.41 -2.72
N SER A 186 -4.16 -16.00 -1.63
CA SER A 186 -3.45 -15.57 -0.43
C SER A 186 -3.84 -16.48 0.71
N PRO A 187 -2.90 -17.05 1.47
CA PRO A 187 -3.25 -17.55 2.79
C PRO A 187 -3.85 -16.39 3.58
N SER A 188 -5.00 -16.61 4.21
CA SER A 188 -5.63 -15.60 5.05
C SER A 188 -4.60 -15.17 6.11
N PRO A 189 -4.48 -13.85 6.42
CA PRO A 189 -3.62 -13.41 7.53
C PRO A 189 -4.02 -13.97 8.90
N ARG A 190 -5.17 -14.66 8.96
CA ARG A 190 -5.65 -15.33 10.18
C ARG A 190 -5.04 -16.72 10.39
N ASP A 191 -4.44 -17.33 9.35
CA ASP A 191 -3.87 -18.66 9.44
C ASP A 191 -2.44 -18.67 10.02
N GLY A 192 -1.86 -17.51 10.30
CA GLY A 192 -0.52 -17.33 10.89
C GLY A 192 -0.49 -16.96 12.37
N ALA A 193 -1.62 -16.90 13.05
CA ALA A 193 -1.70 -16.55 14.47
C ALA A 193 -2.13 -17.75 15.31
N THR A 194 -1.33 -18.82 15.26
CA THR A 194 -1.35 -19.87 16.29
C THR A 194 0.04 -20.01 16.86
N SER A 195 0.32 -19.32 17.93
CA SER A 195 1.15 -19.76 19.08
C SER A 195 1.26 -18.63 20.08
#